data_5eb84027340475835909523be8d2c6a8
#
_entry.id   5eb84027340475835909523be8d2c6a8
#
_cell.length_a   1.000
_cell.length_b   1.000
_cell.length_c   1.000
_cell.angle_alpha   90.00
_cell.angle_beta   90.00
_cell.angle_gamma   90.00
#
_symmetry.space_group_name_H-M   'P 1'
#
loop_
_entity.id
_entity.type
_entity.pdbx_description
1 polymer ?
#
loop_
_entity_poly.entity_id
_entity_poly.type
_entity_poly.pdbx_seq_one_letter_code
_entity_poly.pdbx_strand_id
1 'polypeptide(L)'
;VDITGPLTSDGHVRGRAIAVYQTNDSFIDYRSSRKPSAYAIIEADLGPNTLVTVGGSYAEVNNDGALPSLPRYSDGSDLKLPRHTNLSNPWAYDNTRAWEFFGQVEHHLANGWTFKINAMHSDKELDRIFNYTSGAVNPDTLVGPRYAAGRVQTTNKQNVFDVNLGGAFELF
;
A
#
# COMPACT_ATOMS: atom_id res chain seq x y z
N VAL A 1 -13.93 -3.99 -10.65
CA VAL A 1 -14.21 -3.51 -12.00
C VAL A 1 -12.88 -3.22 -12.66
N ASP A 2 -12.72 -3.56 -13.94
CA ASP A 2 -11.55 -3.28 -14.75
C ASP A 2 -12.03 -2.94 -16.16
N ILE A 3 -11.70 -1.74 -16.63
CA ILE A 3 -12.13 -1.20 -17.92
C ILE A 3 -10.88 -0.72 -18.65
N THR A 4 -10.71 -1.14 -19.90
CA THR A 4 -9.58 -0.73 -20.74
C THR A 4 -10.05 -0.52 -22.17
N GLY A 5 -9.45 0.42 -22.88
CA GLY A 5 -9.73 0.64 -24.29
C GLY A 5 -9.26 2.00 -24.82
N PRO A 6 -9.48 2.23 -26.13
CA PRO A 6 -9.23 3.51 -26.74
C PRO A 6 -10.24 4.56 -26.22
N LEU A 7 -9.75 5.76 -25.97
CA LEU A 7 -10.54 6.94 -25.59
C LEU A 7 -10.86 7.84 -26.80
N THR A 8 -10.11 7.65 -27.90
CA THR A 8 -10.34 8.32 -29.17
C THR A 8 -10.58 7.30 -30.27
N SER A 9 -11.30 7.68 -31.33
CA SER A 9 -11.67 6.80 -32.43
C SER A 9 -10.47 6.29 -33.26
N ASP A 10 -9.39 7.06 -33.27
CA ASP A 10 -8.13 6.72 -33.93
C ASP A 10 -7.18 5.86 -33.07
N GLY A 11 -7.55 5.64 -31.80
CA GLY A 11 -6.75 4.86 -30.85
C GLY A 11 -5.49 5.54 -30.32
N HIS A 12 -5.21 6.79 -30.69
CA HIS A 12 -4.05 7.52 -30.23
C HIS A 12 -4.08 7.83 -28.73
N VAL A 13 -5.27 7.92 -28.14
CA VAL A 13 -5.42 8.02 -26.69
C VAL A 13 -6.14 6.79 -26.19
N ARG A 14 -5.53 6.11 -25.23
CA ARG A 14 -6.03 4.88 -24.61
C ARG A 14 -5.92 4.96 -23.10
N GLY A 15 -6.76 4.22 -22.41
CA GLY A 15 -6.76 4.24 -20.95
C GLY A 15 -7.22 2.94 -20.33
N ARG A 16 -6.90 2.81 -19.07
CA ARG A 16 -7.39 1.75 -18.19
C ARG A 16 -7.77 2.32 -16.84
N ALA A 17 -8.88 1.86 -16.30
CA ALA A 17 -9.30 2.18 -14.95
C ALA A 17 -9.69 0.91 -14.20
N ILE A 18 -9.20 0.76 -12.98
CA ILE A 18 -9.46 -0.39 -12.12
C ILE A 18 -9.99 0.13 -10.80
N ALA A 19 -11.03 -0.52 -10.28
CA ALA A 19 -11.50 -0.30 -8.93
C ALA A 19 -11.75 -1.64 -8.24
N VAL A 20 -11.22 -1.78 -7.03
CA VAL A 20 -11.34 -2.99 -6.20
C VAL A 20 -11.83 -2.59 -4.82
N TYR A 21 -12.75 -3.38 -4.29
CA TYR A 21 -13.15 -3.30 -2.90
C TYR A 21 -13.11 -4.70 -2.30
N GLN A 22 -12.31 -4.87 -1.28
CA GLN A 22 -12.14 -6.14 -0.58
C GLN A 22 -12.48 -5.98 0.89
N THR A 23 -13.25 -6.92 1.42
CA THR A 23 -13.51 -7.07 2.85
C THR A 23 -13.06 -8.42 3.32
N ASN A 24 -12.50 -8.49 4.52
CA ASN A 24 -12.10 -9.74 5.14
C ASN A 24 -12.50 -9.70 6.62
N ASP A 25 -13.23 -10.69 7.05
CA ASP A 25 -13.48 -10.97 8.46
C ASP A 25 -12.51 -12.04 8.93
N SER A 26 -12.12 -11.95 10.17
CA SER A 26 -11.21 -12.90 10.79
C SER A 26 -11.95 -13.77 11.82
N PHE A 27 -11.45 -14.98 12.03
CA PHE A 27 -11.87 -15.79 13.16
C PHE A 27 -11.33 -15.25 14.51
N ILE A 28 -10.43 -14.29 14.48
CA ILE A 28 -9.86 -13.62 15.65
C ILE A 28 -10.81 -12.51 16.07
N ASP A 29 -11.14 -12.43 17.35
CA ASP A 29 -12.07 -11.45 17.90
C ASP A 29 -11.67 -10.01 17.54
N TYR A 30 -12.67 -9.18 17.22
CA TYR A 30 -12.53 -7.75 16.89
C TYR A 30 -11.71 -7.46 15.64
N ARG A 31 -11.38 -8.46 14.81
CA ARG A 31 -10.53 -8.25 13.65
C ARG A 31 -11.28 -8.37 12.34
N SER A 32 -11.30 -7.26 11.62
CA SER A 32 -11.77 -7.18 10.23
C SER A 32 -10.88 -6.26 9.40
N SER A 33 -10.98 -6.31 8.09
CA SER A 33 -10.31 -5.35 7.21
C SER A 33 -11.15 -4.98 6.00
N ARG A 34 -11.03 -3.71 5.57
CA ARG A 34 -11.63 -3.14 4.38
C ARG A 34 -10.55 -2.48 3.55
N LYS A 35 -10.51 -2.80 2.25
CA LYS A 35 -9.40 -2.39 1.36
C LYS A 35 -9.96 -1.87 0.03
N PRO A 36 -10.48 -0.62 0.00
CA PRO A 36 -10.77 0.04 -1.25
C PRO A 36 -9.45 0.40 -1.97
N SER A 37 -9.43 0.20 -3.29
CA SER A 37 -8.34 0.66 -4.14
C SER A 37 -8.83 1.05 -5.51
N ALA A 38 -8.15 2.01 -6.13
CA ALA A 38 -8.39 2.46 -7.49
C ALA A 38 -7.06 2.72 -8.20
N TYR A 39 -7.05 2.51 -9.50
CA TYR A 39 -5.92 2.80 -10.39
C TYR A 39 -6.47 3.33 -11.70
N ALA A 40 -5.80 4.32 -12.27
CA ALA A 40 -6.09 4.80 -13.61
C ALA A 40 -4.79 5.17 -14.34
N ILE A 41 -4.76 4.88 -15.63
CA ILE A 41 -3.67 5.25 -16.53
C ILE A 41 -4.24 5.71 -17.87
N ILE A 42 -3.62 6.72 -18.43
CA ILE A 42 -3.89 7.22 -19.78
C ILE A 42 -2.56 7.27 -20.52
N GLU A 43 -2.56 6.78 -21.74
CA GLU A 43 -1.46 6.90 -22.69
C GLU A 43 -1.92 7.65 -23.92
N ALA A 44 -1.08 8.54 -24.42
CA ALA A 44 -1.33 9.34 -25.60
C ALA A 44 -0.12 9.33 -26.54
N ASP A 45 -0.35 8.93 -27.80
CA ASP A 45 0.64 9.01 -28.86
C ASP A 45 0.63 10.45 -29.43
N LEU A 46 1.62 11.27 -29.07
CA LEU A 46 1.81 12.61 -29.59
C LEU A 46 2.66 12.57 -30.89
N GLY A 47 2.06 12.02 -31.93
CA GLY A 47 2.74 11.74 -33.20
C GLY A 47 3.51 10.39 -33.17
N PRO A 48 4.27 10.09 -34.24
CA PRO A 48 4.84 8.73 -34.44
C PRO A 48 5.96 8.36 -33.46
N ASN A 49 6.54 9.33 -32.78
CA ASN A 49 7.77 9.11 -32.01
C ASN A 49 7.64 9.48 -30.54
N THR A 50 6.47 9.97 -30.10
CA THR A 50 6.32 10.45 -28.70
C THR A 50 5.14 9.79 -28.03
N LEU A 51 5.40 9.11 -26.94
CA LEU A 51 4.39 8.55 -26.03
C LEU A 51 4.39 9.33 -24.72
N VAL A 52 3.22 9.78 -24.32
CA VAL A 52 2.99 10.38 -23.00
C VAL A 52 2.11 9.43 -22.19
N THR A 53 2.52 9.15 -20.98
CA THR A 53 1.77 8.35 -20.03
C THR A 53 1.54 9.14 -18.75
N VAL A 54 0.31 9.17 -18.25
CA VAL A 54 -0.03 9.71 -16.94
C VAL A 54 -0.93 8.72 -16.22
N GLY A 55 -0.74 8.63 -14.92
CA GLY A 55 -1.56 7.72 -14.13
C GLY A 55 -1.50 8.00 -12.65
N GLY A 56 -2.31 7.26 -11.91
CA GLY A 56 -2.29 7.34 -10.47
C GLY A 56 -3.01 6.17 -9.83
N SER A 57 -2.76 6.00 -8.57
CA SER A 57 -3.38 5.00 -7.73
C SER A 57 -3.84 5.57 -6.41
N TYR A 58 -4.85 4.95 -5.86
CA TYR A 58 -5.32 5.13 -4.50
C TYR A 58 -5.45 3.76 -3.86
N ALA A 59 -4.94 3.61 -2.65
CA ALA A 59 -5.15 2.42 -1.85
C ALA A 59 -5.38 2.80 -0.40
N GLU A 60 -6.36 2.16 0.21
CA GLU A 60 -6.65 2.31 1.62
C GLU A 60 -6.76 0.91 2.25
N VAL A 61 -6.23 0.77 3.45
CA VAL A 61 -6.34 -0.43 4.27
C VAL A 61 -6.83 0.01 5.64
N ASN A 62 -8.08 -0.33 5.95
CA ASN A 62 -8.69 -0.10 7.25
C ASN A 62 -8.79 -1.43 7.98
N ASN A 63 -7.98 -1.60 9.02
CA ASN A 63 -8.03 -2.75 9.89
C ASN A 63 -8.65 -2.35 11.23
N ASP A 64 -9.73 -3.01 11.59
CA ASP A 64 -10.28 -2.96 12.93
C ASP A 64 -9.55 -3.99 13.80
N GLY A 65 -9.27 -3.64 15.05
CA GLY A 65 -8.55 -4.47 16.02
C GLY A 65 -7.04 -4.60 15.72
N ALA A 66 -6.22 -4.34 16.72
CA ALA A 66 -4.81 -4.68 16.67
C ALA A 66 -4.60 -6.20 16.87
N LEU A 67 -3.40 -6.70 16.56
CA LEU A 67 -2.98 -8.07 16.89
C LEU A 67 -1.82 -8.00 17.89
N PRO A 68 -2.10 -7.82 19.18
CA PRO A 68 -1.07 -7.92 20.20
C PRO A 68 -0.58 -9.36 20.32
N SER A 69 0.69 -9.53 20.68
CA SER A 69 1.22 -10.84 21.04
C SER A 69 0.49 -11.40 22.25
N LEU A 70 0.18 -12.67 22.23
CA LEU A 70 -0.36 -13.36 23.40
C LEU A 70 0.78 -13.64 24.40
N PRO A 71 0.58 -13.38 25.70
CA PRO A 71 1.58 -13.70 26.72
C PRO A 71 1.72 -15.20 26.89
N ARG A 72 2.81 -15.62 27.51
CA ARG A 72 3.06 -17.00 27.96
C ARG A 72 3.23 -17.03 29.47
N TYR A 73 3.22 -18.19 30.06
CA TYR A 73 3.65 -18.35 31.42
C TYR A 73 5.15 -18.04 31.58
N SER A 74 5.58 -17.68 32.77
CA SER A 74 6.98 -17.31 33.05
C SER A 74 7.97 -18.44 32.84
N ASP A 75 7.51 -19.70 32.85
CA ASP A 75 8.27 -20.89 32.50
C ASP A 75 8.34 -21.16 30.98
N GLY A 76 7.71 -20.29 30.15
CA GLY A 76 7.64 -20.43 28.71
C GLY A 76 6.51 -21.29 28.18
N SER A 77 5.74 -21.93 29.05
CA SER A 77 4.61 -22.77 28.64
C SER A 77 3.44 -21.94 28.10
N ASP A 78 2.58 -22.59 27.32
CA ASP A 78 1.44 -21.96 26.64
C ASP A 78 0.25 -21.83 27.59
N LEU A 79 -0.40 -20.66 27.57
CA LEU A 79 -1.65 -20.37 28.28
C LEU A 79 -2.86 -21.17 27.77
N LYS A 80 -2.72 -21.84 26.61
CA LYS A 80 -3.80 -22.58 25.91
C LYS A 80 -5.07 -21.78 25.73
N LEU A 81 -4.92 -20.50 25.41
CA LEU A 81 -6.05 -19.62 25.12
C LEU A 81 -6.83 -20.10 23.88
N PRO A 82 -8.14 -19.86 23.81
CA PRO A 82 -8.91 -20.15 22.62
C PRO A 82 -8.29 -19.53 21.37
N ARG A 83 -8.40 -20.21 20.22
CA ARG A 83 -7.76 -19.78 18.97
C ARG A 83 -8.22 -18.40 18.49
N HIS A 84 -9.44 -18.00 18.84
CA HIS A 84 -10.00 -16.71 18.47
C HIS A 84 -9.57 -15.56 19.39
N THR A 85 -8.87 -15.85 20.50
CA THR A 85 -8.52 -14.86 21.52
C THR A 85 -7.72 -13.70 20.89
N ASN A 86 -8.23 -12.50 21.11
CA ASN A 86 -7.53 -11.26 20.81
C ASN A 86 -7.52 -10.39 22.09
N LEU A 87 -6.34 -10.02 22.54
CA LEU A 87 -6.18 -9.11 23.66
C LEU A 87 -6.23 -7.64 23.24
N SER A 88 -6.61 -7.37 21.99
CA SER A 88 -6.89 -6.01 21.52
C SER A 88 -8.18 -5.46 22.10
N ASN A 89 -8.28 -4.16 22.13
CA ASN A 89 -9.53 -3.48 22.42
C ASN A 89 -10.34 -3.20 21.14
N PRO A 90 -11.68 -3.13 21.23
CA PRO A 90 -12.54 -2.81 20.08
C PRO A 90 -12.24 -1.43 19.45
N TRP A 91 -11.62 -0.51 20.18
CA TRP A 91 -11.24 0.81 19.67
C TRP A 91 -9.88 0.82 18.94
N ALA A 92 -9.13 -0.26 18.97
CA ALA A 92 -7.83 -0.33 18.28
C ALA A 92 -8.04 -0.47 16.78
N TYR A 93 -7.21 0.22 16.01
CA TYR A 93 -7.24 0.18 14.55
C TYR A 93 -5.84 0.41 13.97
N ASP A 94 -5.67 0.04 12.71
CA ASP A 94 -4.46 0.27 11.92
C ASP A 94 -4.89 0.64 10.50
N ASN A 95 -4.90 1.94 10.21
CA ASN A 95 -5.35 2.48 8.95
C ASN A 95 -4.20 3.04 8.15
N THR A 96 -4.09 2.64 6.91
CA THR A 96 -3.13 3.18 5.96
C THR A 96 -3.86 3.70 4.74
N ARG A 97 -3.48 4.89 4.25
CA ARG A 97 -3.94 5.48 3.01
C ARG A 97 -2.73 5.87 2.17
N ALA A 98 -2.79 5.59 0.89
CA ALA A 98 -1.73 5.93 -0.04
C ALA A 98 -2.31 6.49 -1.33
N TRP A 99 -1.69 7.56 -1.81
CA TRP A 99 -1.89 8.15 -3.13
C TRP A 99 -0.58 8.11 -3.90
N GLU A 100 -0.68 7.81 -5.18
CA GLU A 100 0.45 7.87 -6.09
C GLU A 100 0.01 8.50 -7.41
N PHE A 101 0.81 9.42 -7.93
CA PHE A 101 0.64 9.99 -9.25
C PHE A 101 1.96 9.89 -9.99
N PHE A 102 1.91 9.50 -11.25
CA PHE A 102 3.09 9.39 -12.08
C PHE A 102 2.83 9.90 -13.49
N GLY A 103 3.91 10.34 -14.12
CA GLY A 103 3.92 10.73 -15.52
C GLY A 103 5.22 10.33 -16.19
N GLN A 104 5.13 9.98 -17.46
CA GLN A 104 6.26 9.62 -18.31
C GLN A 104 6.10 10.27 -19.66
N VAL A 105 7.23 10.75 -20.20
CA VAL A 105 7.36 11.11 -21.62
C VAL A 105 8.47 10.26 -22.20
N GLU A 106 8.17 9.55 -23.28
CA GLU A 106 9.15 8.80 -24.07
C GLU A 106 9.19 9.35 -25.48
N HIS A 107 10.38 9.65 -25.99
CA HIS A 107 10.58 10.17 -27.33
C HIS A 107 11.69 9.43 -28.05
N HIS A 108 11.36 8.88 -29.23
CA HIS A 108 12.31 8.24 -30.13
C HIS A 108 12.92 9.25 -31.08
N LEU A 109 14.22 9.45 -30.98
CA LEU A 109 14.99 10.36 -31.82
C LEU A 109 15.32 9.72 -33.19
N ALA A 110 15.47 10.54 -34.22
CA ALA A 110 15.73 10.08 -35.59
C ALA A 110 17.02 9.25 -35.74
N ASN A 111 17.97 9.38 -34.81
CA ASN A 111 19.23 8.65 -34.79
C ASN A 111 19.15 7.28 -34.05
N GLY A 112 17.92 6.83 -33.71
CA GLY A 112 17.69 5.57 -32.99
C GLY A 112 17.88 5.64 -31.47
N TRP A 113 18.10 6.82 -30.91
CA TRP A 113 18.16 7.03 -29.47
C TRP A 113 16.75 7.22 -28.90
N THR A 114 16.57 6.85 -27.65
CA THR A 114 15.33 7.06 -26.90
C THR A 114 15.62 7.95 -25.70
N PHE A 115 14.85 9.03 -25.61
CA PHE A 115 14.83 9.93 -24.47
C PHE A 115 13.60 9.64 -23.61
N LYS A 116 13.78 9.52 -22.31
CA LYS A 116 12.71 9.21 -21.37
C LYS A 116 12.82 10.05 -20.12
N ILE A 117 11.71 10.66 -19.72
CA ILE A 117 11.55 11.39 -18.46
C ILE A 117 10.45 10.69 -17.67
N ASN A 118 10.70 10.45 -16.40
CA ASN A 118 9.71 9.94 -15.45
C ASN A 118 9.62 10.88 -14.26
N ALA A 119 8.40 11.08 -13.76
CA ALA A 119 8.15 11.77 -12.52
C ALA A 119 7.09 11.01 -11.73
N MET A 120 7.26 10.91 -10.43
CA MET A 120 6.31 10.27 -9.52
C MET A 120 6.21 11.06 -8.22
N HIS A 121 5.00 11.20 -7.74
CA HIS A 121 4.70 11.69 -6.39
C HIS A 121 3.89 10.65 -5.64
N SER A 122 4.28 10.34 -4.42
CA SER A 122 3.49 9.51 -3.52
C SER A 122 3.33 10.16 -2.15
N ASP A 123 2.14 9.98 -1.58
CA ASP A 123 1.79 10.41 -0.23
C ASP A 123 1.16 9.22 0.49
N LYS A 124 1.79 8.80 1.60
CA LYS A 124 1.32 7.67 2.41
C LYS A 124 1.14 8.11 3.85
N GLU A 125 -0.04 7.90 4.36
CA GLU A 125 -0.42 8.16 5.74
C GLU A 125 -0.68 6.85 6.47
N LEU A 126 -0.19 6.76 7.70
CA LEU A 126 -0.50 5.73 8.67
C LEU A 126 -1.10 6.41 9.90
N ASP A 127 -2.25 5.96 10.34
CA ASP A 127 -2.83 6.28 11.64
C ASP A 127 -3.27 4.99 12.31
N ARG A 128 -2.65 4.68 13.43
CA ARG A 128 -2.99 3.48 14.21
C ARG A 128 -3.06 3.78 15.69
N ILE A 129 -4.07 3.20 16.33
CA ILE A 129 -4.14 3.08 17.78
C ILE A 129 -4.08 1.60 18.10
N PHE A 130 -3.13 1.22 18.92
CA PHE A 130 -2.88 -0.18 19.25
C PHE A 130 -2.65 -0.35 20.74
N ASN A 131 -2.84 -1.55 21.18
CA ASN A 131 -2.46 -1.97 22.51
C ASN A 131 -1.57 -3.22 22.43
N TYR A 132 -0.82 -3.45 23.46
CA TYR A 132 0.04 -4.62 23.60
C TYR A 132 0.14 -5.05 25.04
N THR A 133 0.43 -6.31 25.22
CA THR A 133 0.77 -6.89 26.52
C THR A 133 2.27 -7.14 26.60
N SER A 134 2.87 -6.87 27.75
CA SER A 134 4.27 -7.17 28.03
C SER A 134 4.41 -7.87 29.37
N GLY A 135 5.39 -8.78 29.47
CA GLY A 135 5.61 -9.63 30.62
C GLY A 135 4.94 -10.99 30.48
N ALA A 136 5.32 -11.88 31.37
CA ALA A 136 4.83 -13.25 31.44
C ALA A 136 3.82 -13.41 32.59
N VAL A 137 2.95 -14.39 32.46
CA VAL A 137 1.98 -14.76 33.52
C VAL A 137 2.70 -15.64 34.54
N ASN A 138 2.61 -15.30 35.81
CA ASN A 138 3.05 -16.23 36.89
C ASN A 138 2.08 -17.41 36.98
N PRO A 139 2.55 -18.66 36.87
CA PRO A 139 1.66 -19.81 36.84
C PRO A 139 0.88 -20.04 38.14
N ASP A 140 1.42 -19.59 39.29
CA ASP A 140 0.81 -19.81 40.60
C ASP A 140 -0.21 -18.72 40.96
N THR A 141 0.11 -17.46 40.63
CA THR A 141 -0.71 -16.30 41.00
C THR A 141 -1.60 -15.82 39.90
N LEU A 142 -1.34 -16.23 38.64
CA LEU A 142 -2.00 -15.79 37.42
C LEU A 142 -1.89 -14.26 37.16
N VAL A 143 -0.89 -13.64 37.75
CA VAL A 143 -0.60 -12.20 37.63
C VAL A 143 0.70 -12.01 36.85
N GLY A 144 0.92 -10.84 36.27
CA GLY A 144 2.22 -10.47 35.71
C GLY A 144 2.18 -9.59 34.46
N PRO A 145 1.41 -9.90 33.42
CA PRO A 145 1.39 -9.06 32.23
C PRO A 145 0.91 -7.63 32.52
N ARG A 146 1.58 -6.69 31.89
CA ARG A 146 1.14 -5.28 31.86
C ARG A 146 0.51 -4.99 30.52
N TYR A 147 -0.48 -4.14 30.54
CA TYR A 147 -1.20 -3.67 29.37
C TYR A 147 -0.80 -2.23 29.09
N ALA A 148 -0.47 -1.96 27.85
CA ALA A 148 -0.14 -0.61 27.39
C ALA A 148 -0.81 -0.32 26.04
N ALA A 149 -1.05 0.95 25.76
CA ALA A 149 -1.61 1.42 24.50
C ALA A 149 -0.73 2.53 23.93
N GLY A 150 -0.76 2.68 22.64
CA GLY A 150 -0.05 3.74 21.92
C GLY A 150 -0.81 4.18 20.69
N ARG A 151 -0.47 5.39 20.21
CA ARG A 151 -0.89 5.90 18.92
C ARG A 151 0.33 6.25 18.09
N VAL A 152 0.29 5.88 16.82
CA VAL A 152 1.30 6.27 15.83
C VAL A 152 0.59 6.92 14.67
N GLN A 153 1.05 8.11 14.31
CA GLN A 153 0.67 8.79 13.08
C GLN A 153 1.93 9.10 12.29
N THR A 154 1.94 8.72 11.03
CA THR A 154 3.10 8.93 10.15
C THR A 154 2.60 9.35 8.79
N THR A 155 3.24 10.39 8.24
CA THR A 155 3.06 10.80 6.85
C THR A 155 4.40 10.68 6.14
N ASN A 156 4.39 10.01 4.99
CA ASN A 156 5.56 9.88 4.13
C ASN A 156 5.22 10.43 2.76
N LYS A 157 5.97 11.46 2.33
CA LYS A 157 5.84 12.06 1.00
C LYS A 157 7.12 11.85 0.22
N GLN A 158 6.99 11.34 -1.00
CA GLN A 158 8.12 11.06 -1.86
C GLN A 158 7.90 11.70 -3.23
N ASN A 159 8.96 12.28 -3.77
CA ASN A 159 9.02 12.72 -5.15
C ASN A 159 10.20 12.03 -5.81
N VAL A 160 9.95 11.43 -6.97
CA VAL A 160 10.99 10.80 -7.78
C VAL A 160 10.99 11.48 -9.14
N PHE A 161 12.17 11.79 -9.63
CA PHE A 161 12.40 12.31 -10.97
C PHE A 161 13.58 11.58 -11.58
N ASP A 162 13.38 11.11 -12.81
CA ASP A 162 14.37 10.30 -13.51
C ASP A 162 14.41 10.72 -14.98
N VAL A 163 15.62 10.82 -15.53
CA VAL A 163 15.87 11.15 -16.94
C VAL A 163 16.84 10.14 -17.53
N ASN A 164 16.45 9.52 -18.61
CA ASN A 164 17.22 8.52 -19.32
C ASN A 164 17.42 8.93 -20.79
N LEU A 165 18.62 8.69 -21.30
CA LEU A 165 18.95 8.74 -22.70
C LEU A 165 19.67 7.45 -23.08
N GLY A 166 19.07 6.65 -23.93
CA GLY A 166 19.59 5.34 -24.33
C GLY A 166 19.68 5.21 -25.83
N GLY A 167 20.72 4.55 -26.34
CA GLY A 167 20.89 4.31 -27.78
C GLY A 167 22.12 3.46 -28.07
N ALA A 168 22.23 2.97 -29.29
CA ALA A 168 23.41 2.29 -29.76
C ALA A 168 24.47 3.30 -30.20
N PHE A 169 25.73 3.00 -29.88
CA PHE A 169 26.91 3.71 -30.39
C PHE A 169 28.01 2.71 -30.72
N GLU A 170 28.79 3.01 -31.76
CA GLU A 170 29.93 2.20 -32.13
C GLU A 170 31.19 2.80 -31.47
N LEU A 171 31.95 1.93 -30.81
CA LEU A 171 33.30 2.26 -30.29
C LEU A 171 34.29 1.86 -31.35
N PHE A 172 35.05 2.83 -31.86
CA PHE A 172 36.17 2.58 -32.78
C PHE A 172 37.37 1.99 -32.03
#